data_364788a9e314c0fa1bd96fb61ea4f71a
#
_entry.id   364788a9e314c0fa1bd96fb61ea4f71a
#
_cell.length_a   1.000
_cell.length_b   1.000
_cell.length_c   1.000
_cell.angle_alpha   90.00
_cell.angle_beta   90.00
_cell.angle_gamma   90.00
#
_symmetry.space_group_name_H-M   'P 1'
#
loop_
_entity.id
_entity.type
_entity.pdbx_description
1 polymer ?
#
loop_
_entity_poly.entity_id
_entity_poly.type
_entity_poly.pdbx_seq_one_letter_code
_entity_poly.pdbx_strand_id
1 'polypeptide(L)'
;MFPKKQGLYSPEFEHENCGAGFICNLKGEKTNSIIGKALNILVKLEHRGAVSADGKTGDGAGILIEIPHEFFLNSTSFKLPASNDYAVGMVFLPQKKNQREICINTFEKQIEENGLKILGWRKVPVNKKVVGKIASKTEPYIRQVFVGKGEQKIDDLEFNIKLYCARKKCEHIIYNSKFSESNFFYFSSLSNKTIIYKGLLVPEDIELYYNDLRDPKLVTRLALVHQRFSTNTFPTWDLAQPFRYMCHNGEINTIKGNISRMASREELLKSNLFGDDISKILPVILKGKSDSAS
;
A
#
# COMPACT_ATOMS: atom_id res chain seq x y z
N MET A 1 29.26 5.64 -6.15
CA MET A 1 30.30 6.39 -6.92
C MET A 1 29.67 6.70 -8.27
N PHE A 2 29.56 7.99 -8.63
CA PHE A 2 28.99 8.38 -9.92
C PHE A 2 29.93 8.00 -11.07
N PRO A 3 29.41 7.74 -12.29
CA PRO A 3 30.23 7.54 -13.49
C PRO A 3 31.14 8.74 -13.71
N LYS A 4 32.29 8.50 -14.34
CA LYS A 4 33.17 9.58 -14.73
C LYS A 4 32.55 10.40 -15.86
N LYS A 5 32.91 11.71 -15.93
CA LYS A 5 32.52 12.58 -17.05
C LYS A 5 32.83 11.94 -18.38
N GLN A 6 31.83 11.85 -19.28
CA GLN A 6 32.01 11.33 -20.65
C GLN A 6 30.94 11.90 -21.59
N GLY A 7 31.38 12.35 -22.75
CA GLY A 7 30.49 13.01 -23.72
C GLY A 7 29.80 14.23 -23.11
N LEU A 8 28.49 14.30 -23.22
CA LEU A 8 27.65 15.36 -22.63
C LEU A 8 27.33 15.14 -21.14
N TYR A 9 27.61 13.96 -20.60
CA TYR A 9 27.39 13.66 -19.19
C TYR A 9 28.48 14.28 -18.33
N SER A 10 28.09 15.04 -17.30
CA SER A 10 28.98 15.50 -16.22
C SER A 10 28.31 15.22 -14.86
N PRO A 11 29.03 14.56 -13.90
CA PRO A 11 28.51 14.31 -12.56
C PRO A 11 28.11 15.59 -11.81
N GLU A 12 28.63 16.75 -12.21
CA GLU A 12 28.27 18.06 -11.62
C GLU A 12 26.82 18.47 -11.91
N PHE A 13 26.21 17.90 -12.96
CA PHE A 13 24.82 18.14 -13.34
C PHE A 13 23.87 17.04 -12.87
N GLU A 14 24.37 16.09 -12.09
CA GLU A 14 23.57 15.01 -11.53
C GLU A 14 22.69 15.56 -10.41
N HIS A 15 21.43 15.82 -10.73
CA HIS A 15 20.41 16.28 -9.80
C HIS A 15 19.32 15.22 -9.67
N GLU A 16 19.21 14.66 -8.48
CA GLU A 16 18.12 13.71 -8.19
C GLU A 16 16.78 14.44 -8.15
N ASN A 17 15.84 13.97 -8.97
CA ASN A 17 14.50 14.54 -9.09
C ASN A 17 13.40 13.58 -8.64
N CYS A 18 13.74 12.50 -7.92
CA CYS A 18 12.81 11.50 -7.47
C CYS A 18 12.53 11.61 -5.96
N GLY A 19 11.27 11.43 -5.55
CA GLY A 19 10.87 11.29 -4.15
C GLY A 19 10.89 9.85 -3.65
N ALA A 20 11.46 8.91 -4.41
CA ALA A 20 11.58 7.50 -4.07
C ALA A 20 12.97 7.17 -3.53
N GLY A 21 13.03 6.26 -2.56
CA GLY A 21 14.26 5.71 -2.04
C GLY A 21 14.12 4.20 -1.83
N PHE A 22 15.22 3.47 -2.02
CA PHE A 22 15.27 2.03 -1.84
C PHE A 22 16.54 1.64 -1.08
N ILE A 23 16.41 0.68 -0.16
CA ILE A 23 17.51 0.09 0.57
C ILE A 23 17.31 -1.40 0.74
N CYS A 24 18.36 -2.20 0.57
CA CYS A 24 18.32 -3.64 0.85
C CYS A 24 19.65 -4.14 1.42
N ASN A 25 19.58 -5.27 2.11
CA ASN A 25 20.72 -6.05 2.53
C ASN A 25 21.04 -7.10 1.45
N LEU A 26 22.20 -6.97 0.80
CA LEU A 26 22.60 -7.87 -0.29
C LEU A 26 22.83 -9.33 0.16
N LYS A 27 23.10 -9.55 1.46
CA LYS A 27 23.23 -10.89 2.04
C LYS A 27 21.87 -11.51 2.41
N GLY A 28 20.77 -10.76 2.27
CA GLY A 28 19.42 -11.22 2.58
C GLY A 28 19.08 -11.27 4.07
N GLU A 29 19.92 -10.71 4.94
CA GLU A 29 19.68 -10.67 6.39
C GLU A 29 18.61 -9.63 6.74
N LYS A 30 17.64 -10.04 7.54
CA LYS A 30 16.58 -9.16 8.04
C LYS A 30 17.04 -8.43 9.29
N THR A 31 17.01 -7.11 9.27
CA THR A 31 17.39 -6.29 10.43
C THR A 31 16.44 -5.11 10.61
N ASN A 32 16.30 -4.64 11.85
CA ASN A 32 15.57 -3.41 12.15
C ASN A 32 16.30 -2.18 11.61
N SER A 33 17.64 -2.22 11.51
CA SER A 33 18.44 -1.10 10.99
C SER A 33 18.09 -0.69 9.57
N ILE A 34 17.57 -1.61 8.73
CA ILE A 34 17.08 -1.29 7.39
C ILE A 34 15.89 -0.34 7.47
N ILE A 35 14.97 -0.55 8.42
CA ILE A 35 13.81 0.33 8.63
C ILE A 35 14.26 1.73 9.03
N GLY A 36 15.12 1.85 10.04
CA GLY A 36 15.65 3.15 10.47
C GLY A 36 16.39 3.90 9.35
N LYS A 37 17.18 3.18 8.53
CA LYS A 37 17.85 3.77 7.37
C LYS A 37 16.85 4.21 6.29
N ALA A 38 15.80 3.42 6.03
CA ALA A 38 14.77 3.75 5.06
C ALA A 38 13.96 4.99 5.51
N LEU A 39 13.60 5.08 6.78
CA LEU A 39 12.94 6.26 7.36
C LEU A 39 13.85 7.50 7.29
N ASN A 40 15.14 7.34 7.51
CA ASN A 40 16.10 8.44 7.33
C ASN A 40 16.19 8.89 5.85
N ILE A 41 16.18 7.96 4.89
CA ILE A 41 16.09 8.31 3.47
C ILE A 41 14.80 9.11 3.22
N LEU A 42 13.67 8.66 3.75
CA LEU A 42 12.38 9.34 3.59
C LEU A 42 12.41 10.78 4.13
N VAL A 43 12.97 10.99 5.32
CA VAL A 43 13.15 12.34 5.91
C VAL A 43 14.04 13.21 5.03
N LYS A 44 15.14 12.68 4.48
CA LYS A 44 16.01 13.43 3.56
C LYS A 44 15.33 13.81 2.23
N LEU A 45 14.24 13.14 1.88
CA LEU A 45 13.42 13.44 0.71
C LEU A 45 12.31 14.48 1.01
N GLU A 46 12.25 15.07 2.21
CA GLU A 46 11.22 16.04 2.61
C GLU A 46 11.07 17.19 1.59
N HIS A 47 12.20 17.70 1.08
CA HIS A 47 12.22 18.75 0.06
C HIS A 47 11.55 18.35 -1.27
N ARG A 48 11.23 17.07 -1.45
CA ARG A 48 10.51 16.50 -2.63
C ARG A 48 9.01 16.37 -2.39
N GLY A 49 8.50 16.80 -1.25
CA GLY A 49 7.08 16.81 -0.91
C GLY A 49 6.52 18.22 -0.79
N ALA A 50 5.24 18.30 -0.55
CA ALA A 50 4.59 19.57 -0.19
C ALA A 50 3.85 19.42 1.15
N VAL A 51 3.64 20.56 1.78
CA VAL A 51 2.92 20.68 3.06
C VAL A 51 1.75 21.62 2.85
N SER A 52 0.58 21.22 3.34
CA SER A 52 -0.65 21.99 3.24
C SER A 52 -0.62 23.25 4.12
N ALA A 53 -1.62 24.11 3.96
CA ALA A 53 -1.74 25.39 4.68
C ALA A 53 -1.75 25.28 6.21
N ASP A 54 -2.01 24.10 6.79
CA ASP A 54 -1.93 23.86 8.23
C ASP A 54 -0.50 23.64 8.75
N GLY A 55 0.50 23.69 7.85
CA GLY A 55 1.91 23.52 8.18
C GLY A 55 2.30 22.11 8.62
N LYS A 56 1.42 21.11 8.52
CA LYS A 56 1.63 19.78 9.07
C LYS A 56 1.09 18.64 8.21
N THR A 57 0.04 18.86 7.43
CA THR A 57 -0.49 17.86 6.50
C THR A 57 0.41 17.77 5.27
N GLY A 58 1.08 16.63 5.07
CA GLY A 58 1.87 16.37 3.87
C GLY A 58 1.03 15.85 2.70
N ASP A 59 1.57 15.86 1.50
CA ASP A 59 0.95 15.26 0.31
C ASP A 59 0.94 13.73 0.34
N GLY A 60 1.67 13.15 1.26
CA GLY A 60 1.71 11.73 1.53
C GLY A 60 3.12 11.15 1.52
N ALA A 61 3.37 10.28 2.49
CA ALA A 61 4.62 9.56 2.63
C ALA A 61 4.35 8.11 3.01
N GLY A 62 5.34 7.23 2.81
CA GLY A 62 5.18 5.84 3.21
C GLY A 62 6.41 4.97 2.98
N ILE A 63 6.31 3.78 3.54
CA ILE A 63 7.33 2.73 3.50
C ILE A 63 6.68 1.38 3.20
N LEU A 64 7.26 0.65 2.26
CA LEU A 64 7.00 -0.75 1.98
C LEU A 64 8.16 -1.58 2.56
N ILE A 65 7.83 -2.63 3.28
CA ILE A 65 8.77 -3.60 3.86
C ILE A 65 8.29 -5.02 3.60
N GLU A 66 9.14 -6.01 3.84
CA GLU A 66 8.69 -7.41 3.91
C GLU A 66 7.78 -7.62 5.12
N ILE A 67 6.92 -8.65 5.07
CA ILE A 67 6.11 -9.06 6.22
C ILE A 67 7.03 -9.49 7.36
N PRO A 68 6.99 -8.77 8.51
CA PRO A 68 7.82 -9.08 9.66
C PRO A 68 7.16 -10.19 10.50
N HIS A 69 7.37 -11.45 10.13
CA HIS A 69 6.70 -12.61 10.73
C HIS A 69 6.84 -12.67 12.25
N GLU A 70 8.08 -12.54 12.76
CA GLU A 70 8.35 -12.60 14.20
C GLU A 70 7.65 -11.47 14.98
N PHE A 71 7.57 -10.29 14.42
CA PHE A 71 6.78 -9.19 14.97
C PHE A 71 5.30 -9.56 15.08
N PHE A 72 4.72 -10.14 14.02
CA PHE A 72 3.30 -10.50 14.03
C PHE A 72 2.97 -11.67 14.94
N LEU A 73 3.87 -12.64 15.11
CA LEU A 73 3.71 -13.71 16.14
C LEU A 73 3.54 -13.13 17.55
N ASN A 74 4.19 -12.00 17.84
CA ASN A 74 4.12 -11.35 19.16
C ASN A 74 3.01 -10.29 19.27
N SER A 75 2.46 -9.81 18.17
CA SER A 75 1.52 -8.68 18.14
C SER A 75 0.09 -9.05 17.75
N THR A 76 -0.17 -10.33 17.46
CA THR A 76 -1.52 -10.86 17.17
C THR A 76 -2.01 -11.74 18.32
N SER A 77 -3.33 -11.77 18.55
CA SER A 77 -3.99 -12.63 19.53
C SER A 77 -4.45 -13.98 18.98
N PHE A 78 -4.18 -14.24 17.72
CA PHE A 78 -4.57 -15.46 17.00
C PHE A 78 -3.33 -16.15 16.42
N LYS A 79 -3.44 -17.45 16.18
CA LYS A 79 -2.34 -18.27 15.68
C LYS A 79 -2.07 -17.97 14.20
N LEU A 80 -0.80 -17.76 13.86
CA LEU A 80 -0.35 -17.60 12.48
C LEU A 80 0.30 -18.89 11.97
N PRO A 81 0.09 -19.24 10.68
CA PRO A 81 0.88 -20.27 10.00
C PRO A 81 2.36 -19.90 9.87
N ALA A 82 3.15 -20.76 9.25
CA ALA A 82 4.54 -20.45 8.92
C ALA A 82 4.66 -19.22 8.00
N SER A 83 5.84 -18.60 8.01
CA SER A 83 6.13 -17.47 7.11
C SER A 83 5.85 -17.86 5.65
N ASN A 84 5.24 -16.95 4.89
CA ASN A 84 4.75 -17.08 3.51
C ASN A 84 3.47 -17.94 3.32
N ASP A 85 2.99 -18.67 4.34
CA ASP A 85 1.73 -19.41 4.25
C ASP A 85 0.49 -18.60 4.63
N TYR A 86 0.69 -17.32 4.88
CA TYR A 86 -0.39 -16.35 5.07
C TYR A 86 -0.04 -15.02 4.43
N ALA A 87 -1.06 -14.24 4.16
CA ALA A 87 -0.95 -12.87 3.66
C ALA A 87 -1.38 -11.87 4.73
N VAL A 88 -0.84 -10.65 4.65
CA VAL A 88 -1.25 -9.53 5.48
C VAL A 88 -1.78 -8.41 4.58
N GLY A 89 -3.00 -7.94 4.88
CA GLY A 89 -3.56 -6.74 4.26
C GLY A 89 -3.49 -5.56 5.20
N MET A 90 -2.93 -4.43 4.76
CA MET A 90 -3.09 -3.14 5.43
C MET A 90 -4.31 -2.45 4.84
N VAL A 91 -5.36 -2.26 5.64
CA VAL A 91 -6.67 -1.84 5.18
C VAL A 91 -7.07 -0.52 5.82
N PHE A 92 -7.37 0.45 4.99
CA PHE A 92 -8.04 1.69 5.36
C PHE A 92 -9.55 1.45 5.34
N LEU A 93 -10.23 1.84 6.39
CA LEU A 93 -11.64 1.55 6.63
C LEU A 93 -12.40 2.82 7.03
N PRO A 94 -13.72 2.87 6.82
CA PRO A 94 -14.57 3.95 7.32
C PRO A 94 -14.44 4.17 8.84
N GLN A 95 -14.54 5.43 9.27
CA GLN A 95 -14.59 5.78 10.69
C GLN A 95 -15.92 5.37 11.33
N LYS A 96 -17.05 5.43 10.60
CA LYS A 96 -18.35 4.98 11.07
C LYS A 96 -18.37 3.47 11.24
N LYS A 97 -18.68 3.02 12.46
CA LYS A 97 -18.60 1.60 12.86
C LYS A 97 -19.44 0.71 11.95
N ASN A 98 -20.71 1.08 11.68
CA ASN A 98 -21.62 0.30 10.83
C ASN A 98 -21.08 0.15 9.40
N GLN A 99 -20.53 1.22 8.81
CA GLN A 99 -19.97 1.19 7.45
C GLN A 99 -18.65 0.37 7.42
N ARG A 100 -17.85 0.47 8.47
CA ARG A 100 -16.63 -0.35 8.64
C ARG A 100 -16.96 -1.84 8.71
N GLU A 101 -18.00 -2.22 9.45
CA GLU A 101 -18.45 -3.61 9.57
C GLU A 101 -18.95 -4.15 8.22
N ILE A 102 -19.67 -3.35 7.43
CA ILE A 102 -20.05 -3.72 6.06
C ILE A 102 -18.79 -4.04 5.23
N CYS A 103 -17.77 -3.17 5.26
CA CYS A 103 -16.53 -3.40 4.51
C CYS A 103 -15.82 -4.69 4.95
N ILE A 104 -15.73 -4.92 6.26
CA ILE A 104 -15.09 -6.12 6.82
C ILE A 104 -15.84 -7.37 6.38
N ASN A 105 -17.15 -7.45 6.62
CA ASN A 105 -17.97 -8.61 6.26
C ASN A 105 -17.96 -8.88 4.76
N THR A 106 -17.98 -7.82 3.94
CA THR A 106 -17.87 -7.96 2.48
C THR A 106 -16.55 -8.60 2.09
N PHE A 107 -15.43 -8.14 2.68
CA PHE A 107 -14.13 -8.71 2.37
C PHE A 107 -13.99 -10.15 2.87
N GLU A 108 -14.43 -10.45 4.08
CA GLU A 108 -14.39 -11.81 4.64
C GLU A 108 -15.16 -12.78 3.75
N LYS A 109 -16.38 -12.39 3.29
CA LYS A 109 -17.16 -13.18 2.33
C LYS A 109 -16.38 -13.42 1.03
N GLN A 110 -15.68 -12.41 0.49
CA GLN A 110 -14.87 -12.59 -0.73
C GLN A 110 -13.68 -13.51 -0.53
N ILE A 111 -13.07 -13.51 0.65
CA ILE A 111 -11.99 -14.45 1.01
C ILE A 111 -12.53 -15.88 1.05
N GLU A 112 -13.66 -16.12 1.69
CA GLU A 112 -14.30 -17.44 1.77
C GLU A 112 -14.76 -17.95 0.39
N GLU A 113 -15.38 -17.10 -0.45
CA GLU A 113 -15.78 -17.44 -1.82
C GLU A 113 -14.58 -17.85 -2.71
N ASN A 114 -13.36 -17.41 -2.40
CA ASN A 114 -12.14 -17.83 -3.09
C ASN A 114 -11.44 -19.03 -2.40
N GLY A 115 -12.10 -19.64 -1.39
CA GLY A 115 -11.61 -20.80 -0.65
C GLY A 115 -10.44 -20.49 0.28
N LEU A 116 -10.21 -19.21 0.58
CA LEU A 116 -9.21 -18.75 1.54
C LEU A 116 -9.84 -18.60 2.93
N LYS A 117 -9.02 -18.40 3.96
CA LYS A 117 -9.47 -18.33 5.36
C LYS A 117 -9.01 -17.05 6.04
N ILE A 118 -9.91 -16.31 6.66
CA ILE A 118 -9.54 -15.24 7.59
C ILE A 118 -8.95 -15.87 8.86
N LEU A 119 -7.73 -15.47 9.20
CA LEU A 119 -7.07 -15.85 10.43
C LEU A 119 -7.39 -14.90 11.57
N GLY A 120 -7.58 -13.62 11.23
CA GLY A 120 -7.97 -12.59 12.18
C GLY A 120 -7.70 -11.17 11.69
N TRP A 121 -8.12 -10.22 12.53
CA TRP A 121 -7.94 -8.78 12.33
C TRP A 121 -7.20 -8.15 13.50
N ARG A 122 -6.17 -7.37 13.20
CA ARG A 122 -5.43 -6.58 14.18
C ARG A 122 -5.71 -5.09 13.97
N LYS A 123 -6.03 -4.35 15.03
CA LYS A 123 -6.05 -2.89 14.97
C LYS A 123 -4.61 -2.38 14.93
N VAL A 124 -4.28 -1.52 13.98
CA VAL A 124 -2.96 -0.89 13.91
C VAL A 124 -2.87 0.20 14.99
N PRO A 125 -1.86 0.15 15.89
CA PRO A 125 -1.68 1.20 16.87
C PRO A 125 -1.11 2.45 16.21
N VAL A 126 -1.90 3.53 16.18
CA VAL A 126 -1.53 4.81 15.57
C VAL A 126 -1.59 5.94 16.59
N ASN A 127 -0.67 6.91 16.45
CA ASN A 127 -0.65 8.13 17.22
C ASN A 127 -1.31 9.28 16.44
N LYS A 128 -2.57 9.51 16.70
CA LYS A 128 -3.35 10.57 16.02
C LYS A 128 -2.89 12.00 16.30
N LYS A 129 -2.08 12.22 17.36
CA LYS A 129 -1.62 13.57 17.76
C LYS A 129 -0.66 14.20 16.74
N VAL A 130 0.00 13.38 15.92
CA VAL A 130 0.94 13.85 14.90
C VAL A 130 0.26 14.21 13.59
N VAL A 131 -1.00 13.85 13.40
CA VAL A 131 -1.74 14.12 12.17
C VAL A 131 -2.14 15.58 12.06
N GLY A 132 -1.88 16.19 10.90
CA GLY A 132 -2.28 17.57 10.61
C GLY A 132 -3.80 17.74 10.59
N LYS A 133 -4.28 18.96 10.87
CA LYS A 133 -5.72 19.27 10.98
C LYS A 133 -6.51 18.96 9.69
N ILE A 134 -5.87 19.10 8.52
CA ILE A 134 -6.50 18.81 7.23
C ILE A 134 -6.58 17.30 7.05
N ALA A 135 -5.47 16.57 7.24
CA ALA A 135 -5.41 15.12 7.12
C ALA A 135 -6.34 14.39 8.09
N SER A 136 -6.51 14.91 9.31
CA SER A 136 -7.34 14.28 10.35
C SER A 136 -8.83 14.21 9.98
N LYS A 137 -9.32 15.11 9.11
CA LYS A 137 -10.72 15.10 8.64
C LYS A 137 -11.06 13.88 7.78
N THR A 138 -10.04 13.30 7.15
CA THR A 138 -10.17 12.14 6.26
C THR A 138 -9.33 10.95 6.72
N GLU A 139 -8.83 10.96 7.96
CA GLU A 139 -8.05 9.87 8.53
C GLU A 139 -8.89 8.58 8.54
N PRO A 140 -8.41 7.48 7.91
CA PRO A 140 -9.13 6.22 7.92
C PRO A 140 -8.98 5.50 9.27
N TYR A 141 -9.88 4.57 9.54
CA TYR A 141 -9.68 3.57 10.59
C TYR A 141 -8.79 2.46 10.04
N ILE A 142 -7.61 2.25 10.61
CA ILE A 142 -6.60 1.34 10.02
C ILE A 142 -6.59 0.00 10.76
N ARG A 143 -6.75 -1.08 9.99
CA ARG A 143 -6.59 -2.46 10.47
C ARG A 143 -5.69 -3.27 9.55
N GLN A 144 -5.11 -4.31 10.13
CA GLN A 144 -4.47 -5.39 9.38
C GLN A 144 -5.38 -6.61 9.37
N VAL A 145 -5.56 -7.20 8.19
CA VAL A 145 -6.22 -8.50 8.02
C VAL A 145 -5.17 -9.56 7.73
N PHE A 146 -5.34 -10.72 8.32
CA PHE A 146 -4.48 -11.88 8.12
C PHE A 146 -5.29 -12.97 7.44
N VAL A 147 -4.78 -13.45 6.29
CA VAL A 147 -5.47 -14.41 5.43
C VAL A 147 -4.58 -15.62 5.21
N GLY A 148 -5.08 -16.81 5.49
CA GLY A 148 -4.42 -18.08 5.23
C GLY A 148 -4.94 -18.75 3.96
N LYS A 149 -4.19 -19.74 3.47
CA LYS A 149 -4.55 -20.55 2.28
C LYS A 149 -5.78 -21.45 2.49
N GLY A 150 -6.29 -21.55 3.73
CA GLY A 150 -7.34 -22.49 4.10
C GLY A 150 -6.83 -23.94 4.05
N GLU A 151 -7.66 -24.84 3.53
CA GLU A 151 -7.30 -26.25 3.34
C GLU A 151 -6.67 -26.53 1.96
N GLN A 152 -6.48 -25.47 1.16
CA GLN A 152 -5.99 -25.58 -0.21
C GLN A 152 -4.46 -25.74 -0.25
N LYS A 153 -4.01 -26.70 -1.07
CA LYS A 153 -2.59 -26.87 -1.43
C LYS A 153 -2.29 -26.04 -2.67
N ILE A 154 -2.17 -24.74 -2.50
CA ILE A 154 -1.89 -23.78 -3.59
C ILE A 154 -0.49 -23.19 -3.43
N ASP A 155 0.14 -22.88 -4.56
CA ASP A 155 1.42 -22.20 -4.58
C ASP A 155 1.28 -20.69 -4.28
N ASP A 156 2.39 -19.97 -4.23
CA ASP A 156 2.41 -18.54 -3.94
C ASP A 156 1.72 -17.71 -5.02
N LEU A 157 1.83 -18.10 -6.30
CA LEU A 157 1.23 -17.37 -7.40
C LEU A 157 -0.29 -17.48 -7.35
N GLU A 158 -0.80 -18.70 -7.23
CA GLU A 158 -2.24 -18.97 -7.12
C GLU A 158 -2.83 -18.29 -5.88
N PHE A 159 -2.12 -18.33 -4.75
CA PHE A 159 -2.55 -17.62 -3.54
C PHE A 159 -2.70 -16.11 -3.77
N ASN A 160 -1.70 -15.47 -4.40
CA ASN A 160 -1.78 -14.04 -4.69
C ASN A 160 -2.85 -13.68 -5.74
N ILE A 161 -3.11 -14.54 -6.72
CA ILE A 161 -4.22 -14.38 -7.67
C ILE A 161 -5.57 -14.37 -6.93
N LYS A 162 -5.81 -15.34 -6.04
CA LYS A 162 -7.03 -15.42 -5.24
C LYS A 162 -7.21 -14.20 -4.33
N LEU A 163 -6.14 -13.75 -3.68
CA LEU A 163 -6.14 -12.52 -2.88
C LEU A 163 -6.49 -11.29 -3.73
N TYR A 164 -5.92 -11.20 -4.93
CA TYR A 164 -6.18 -10.11 -5.86
C TYR A 164 -7.64 -10.10 -6.32
N CYS A 165 -8.20 -11.25 -6.70
CA CYS A 165 -9.60 -11.40 -7.11
C CYS A 165 -10.55 -11.02 -5.96
N ALA A 166 -10.31 -11.54 -4.74
CA ALA A 166 -11.11 -11.22 -3.56
C ALA A 166 -11.09 -9.72 -3.26
N ARG A 167 -9.91 -9.09 -3.31
CA ARG A 167 -9.76 -7.65 -3.12
C ARG A 167 -10.53 -6.84 -4.17
N LYS A 168 -10.31 -7.12 -5.45
CA LYS A 168 -10.95 -6.37 -6.55
C LYS A 168 -12.47 -6.46 -6.49
N LYS A 169 -12.99 -7.67 -6.28
CA LYS A 169 -14.45 -7.88 -6.16
C LYS A 169 -15.03 -7.14 -4.95
N CYS A 170 -14.33 -7.19 -3.80
CA CYS A 170 -14.71 -6.43 -2.62
C CYS A 170 -14.71 -4.92 -2.88
N GLU A 171 -13.64 -4.37 -3.47
CA GLU A 171 -13.54 -2.96 -3.84
C GLU A 171 -14.70 -2.55 -4.75
N HIS A 172 -15.04 -3.35 -5.77
CA HIS A 172 -16.17 -3.06 -6.67
C HIS A 172 -17.52 -3.03 -5.93
N ILE A 173 -17.77 -3.99 -5.05
CA ILE A 173 -19.00 -4.03 -4.24
C ILE A 173 -19.11 -2.77 -3.37
N ILE A 174 -18.02 -2.42 -2.65
CA ILE A 174 -18.03 -1.31 -1.72
C ILE A 174 -18.17 0.03 -2.46
N TYR A 175 -17.43 0.26 -3.54
CA TYR A 175 -17.53 1.52 -4.29
C TYR A 175 -18.87 1.72 -4.96
N ASN A 176 -19.54 0.63 -5.37
CA ASN A 176 -20.89 0.68 -5.94
C ASN A 176 -21.98 0.83 -4.89
N SER A 177 -21.70 0.56 -3.62
CA SER A 177 -22.71 0.64 -2.52
C SER A 177 -23.12 2.07 -2.17
N LYS A 178 -22.30 3.06 -2.56
CA LYS A 178 -22.55 4.52 -2.43
C LYS A 178 -22.86 5.02 -1.00
N PHE A 179 -22.48 4.30 0.06
CA PHE A 179 -22.58 4.85 1.40
C PHE A 179 -21.52 5.97 1.62
N SER A 180 -21.78 6.86 2.60
CA SER A 180 -21.09 8.15 2.71
C SER A 180 -19.57 8.10 2.85
N GLU A 181 -19.02 7.00 3.35
CA GLU A 181 -17.56 6.81 3.55
C GLU A 181 -16.99 5.64 2.73
N SER A 182 -17.67 5.21 1.64
CA SER A 182 -17.20 4.11 0.79
C SER A 182 -15.82 4.40 0.16
N ASN A 183 -15.50 5.67 -0.09
CA ASN A 183 -14.22 6.12 -0.62
C ASN A 183 -13.06 6.01 0.38
N PHE A 184 -13.31 5.77 1.67
CA PHE A 184 -12.26 5.51 2.67
C PHE A 184 -11.83 4.06 2.69
N PHE A 185 -12.57 3.17 2.03
CA PHE A 185 -12.19 1.78 1.92
C PHE A 185 -11.08 1.60 0.89
N TYR A 186 -9.92 1.12 1.34
CA TYR A 186 -8.76 0.94 0.48
C TYR A 186 -7.78 -0.07 1.06
N PHE A 187 -7.26 -0.95 0.22
CA PHE A 187 -6.14 -1.82 0.58
C PHE A 187 -4.81 -1.14 0.22
N SER A 188 -4.10 -0.65 1.22
CA SER A 188 -2.74 -0.14 1.05
C SER A 188 -1.80 -1.26 0.56
N SER A 189 -1.93 -2.45 1.14
CA SER A 189 -1.29 -3.69 0.68
C SER A 189 -2.18 -4.90 0.99
N LEU A 190 -2.00 -5.98 0.23
CA LEU A 190 -2.52 -7.32 0.51
C LEU A 190 -1.60 -8.31 -0.19
N SER A 191 -0.74 -8.99 0.55
CA SER A 191 0.33 -9.83 0.00
C SER A 191 0.81 -10.83 1.04
N ASN A 192 1.38 -11.94 0.60
CA ASN A 192 2.11 -12.86 1.47
C ASN A 192 3.61 -12.49 1.60
N LYS A 193 4.07 -11.40 0.98
CA LYS A 193 5.50 -11.01 0.95
C LYS A 193 5.76 -9.63 1.54
N THR A 194 4.90 -8.64 1.28
CA THR A 194 5.15 -7.24 1.63
C THR A 194 3.98 -6.59 2.33
N ILE A 195 4.28 -5.56 3.13
CA ILE A 195 3.30 -4.71 3.79
C ILE A 195 3.69 -3.23 3.63
N ILE A 196 2.69 -2.34 3.55
CA ILE A 196 2.89 -0.92 3.34
C ILE A 196 2.29 -0.12 4.48
N TYR A 197 3.11 0.72 5.10
CA TYR A 197 2.70 1.78 6.02
C TYR A 197 2.78 3.11 5.28
N LYS A 198 1.66 3.79 5.11
CA LYS A 198 1.59 5.07 4.38
C LYS A 198 0.43 5.93 4.87
N GLY A 199 0.49 7.21 4.57
CA GLY A 199 -0.60 8.13 4.93
C GLY A 199 -0.41 9.53 4.39
N LEU A 200 -1.41 10.37 4.65
CA LEU A 200 -1.39 11.80 4.32
C LEU A 200 -0.56 12.56 5.38
N LEU A 201 0.71 12.22 5.44
CA LEU A 201 1.68 12.62 6.45
C LEU A 201 2.93 13.21 5.79
N VAL A 202 3.66 13.99 6.54
CA VAL A 202 5.04 14.36 6.20
C VAL A 202 6.01 13.20 6.55
N PRO A 203 7.21 13.14 5.97
CA PRO A 203 8.18 12.06 6.20
C PRO A 203 8.45 11.74 7.67
N GLU A 204 8.69 12.76 8.47
CA GLU A 204 9.03 12.64 9.90
C GLU A 204 7.91 12.02 10.72
N ASP A 205 6.65 12.25 10.32
CA ASP A 205 5.48 11.78 11.04
C ASP A 205 5.14 10.30 10.76
N ILE A 206 5.72 9.66 9.75
CA ILE A 206 5.45 8.24 9.42
C ILE A 206 5.80 7.32 10.59
N GLU A 207 6.99 7.45 11.15
CA GLU A 207 7.43 6.66 12.29
C GLU A 207 6.66 7.03 13.57
N LEU A 208 6.39 8.30 13.75
CA LEU A 208 5.67 8.82 14.90
C LEU A 208 4.18 8.41 14.90
N TYR A 209 3.60 8.28 13.72
CA TYR A 209 2.20 7.86 13.54
C TYR A 209 2.02 6.35 13.72
N TYR A 210 2.85 5.54 13.06
CA TYR A 210 2.78 4.09 13.12
C TYR A 210 3.69 3.53 14.22
N ASN A 211 3.13 3.25 15.40
CA ASN A 211 3.90 2.73 16.54
C ASN A 211 4.65 1.43 16.21
N ASP A 212 4.12 0.62 15.29
CA ASP A 212 4.75 -0.61 14.81
C ASP A 212 6.17 -0.37 14.28
N LEU A 213 6.41 0.75 13.56
CA LEU A 213 7.70 1.05 12.92
C LEU A 213 8.83 1.28 13.94
N ARG A 214 8.50 1.54 15.21
CA ARG A 214 9.45 1.71 16.32
C ARG A 214 9.74 0.43 17.09
N ASP A 215 9.05 -0.67 16.77
CA ASP A 215 9.29 -1.93 17.46
C ASP A 215 10.60 -2.57 16.95
N PRO A 216 11.57 -2.90 17.82
CA PRO A 216 12.83 -3.50 17.42
C PRO A 216 12.68 -4.90 16.80
N LYS A 217 11.55 -5.59 17.03
CA LYS A 217 11.22 -6.87 16.41
C LYS A 217 10.71 -6.72 14.97
N LEU A 218 10.38 -5.49 14.54
CA LEU A 218 10.03 -5.22 13.16
C LEU A 218 11.33 -5.22 12.33
N VAL A 219 11.57 -6.30 11.61
CA VAL A 219 12.80 -6.52 10.82
C VAL A 219 12.46 -6.76 9.36
N THR A 220 13.32 -6.29 8.47
CA THR A 220 13.21 -6.48 7.03
C THR A 220 14.59 -6.56 6.38
N ARG A 221 14.73 -7.19 5.20
CA ARG A 221 15.95 -7.14 4.38
C ARG A 221 15.89 -6.08 3.28
N LEU A 222 14.71 -5.53 3.00
CA LEU A 222 14.53 -4.46 2.03
C LEU A 222 13.47 -3.47 2.49
N ALA A 223 13.60 -2.23 2.07
CA ALA A 223 12.56 -1.22 2.21
C ALA A 223 12.54 -0.31 0.98
N LEU A 224 11.33 0.08 0.58
CA LEU A 224 11.05 1.07 -0.45
C LEU A 224 10.28 2.22 0.18
N VAL A 225 10.75 3.45 0.05
CA VAL A 225 10.12 4.64 0.60
C VAL A 225 9.75 5.62 -0.49
N HIS A 226 8.76 6.43 -0.23
CA HIS A 226 8.36 7.48 -1.15
C HIS A 226 7.80 8.69 -0.41
N GLN A 227 8.27 9.87 -0.82
CA GLN A 227 7.70 11.17 -0.50
C GLN A 227 6.94 11.68 -1.71
N ARG A 228 5.64 11.88 -1.56
CA ARG A 228 4.78 12.33 -2.65
C ARG A 228 4.79 13.84 -2.77
N PHE A 229 4.83 14.32 -4.01
CA PHE A 229 4.41 15.67 -4.38
C PHE A 229 3.19 15.56 -5.29
N SER A 230 2.09 16.18 -4.90
CA SER A 230 0.83 16.10 -5.63
C SER A 230 0.71 17.26 -6.60
N THR A 231 0.78 17.00 -7.90
CA THR A 231 0.68 18.03 -8.95
C THR A 231 -0.72 18.14 -9.53
N ASN A 232 -1.34 17.00 -9.89
CA ASN A 232 -2.56 16.95 -10.70
C ASN A 232 -3.78 16.42 -9.95
N THR A 233 -3.63 15.93 -8.72
CA THR A 233 -4.73 15.35 -7.93
C THR A 233 -4.64 15.84 -6.50
N PHE A 234 -5.80 16.06 -5.87
CA PHE A 234 -5.85 16.36 -4.44
C PHE A 234 -5.22 15.21 -3.64
N PRO A 235 -4.33 15.52 -2.68
CA PRO A 235 -3.73 14.49 -1.85
C PRO A 235 -4.77 13.85 -0.94
N THR A 236 -4.75 12.51 -0.88
CA THR A 236 -5.60 11.69 -0.01
C THR A 236 -4.79 10.54 0.58
N TRP A 237 -5.30 9.92 1.64
CA TRP A 237 -4.61 8.84 2.34
C TRP A 237 -4.28 7.65 1.43
N ASP A 238 -5.17 7.30 0.53
CA ASP A 238 -5.00 6.18 -0.41
C ASP A 238 -4.02 6.49 -1.56
N LEU A 239 -3.89 7.78 -1.91
CA LEU A 239 -2.99 8.23 -2.98
C LEU A 239 -1.54 8.43 -2.51
N ALA A 240 -1.26 8.38 -1.21
CA ALA A 240 0.11 8.30 -0.71
C ALA A 240 0.82 7.06 -1.28
N GLN A 241 2.13 7.17 -1.49
CA GLN A 241 2.96 6.08 -2.00
C GLN A 241 3.88 5.51 -0.89
N PRO A 242 4.44 4.29 -1.03
CA PRO A 242 4.38 3.41 -2.21
C PRO A 242 2.99 2.80 -2.45
N PHE A 243 2.74 2.41 -3.71
CA PHE A 243 1.67 1.48 -4.05
C PHE A 243 2.16 0.03 -3.91
N ARG A 244 1.25 -0.94 -4.01
CA ARG A 244 1.47 -2.37 -3.72
C ARG A 244 2.74 -2.98 -4.32
N TYR A 245 3.16 -2.52 -5.50
CA TYR A 245 4.33 -3.05 -6.24
C TYR A 245 5.25 -1.96 -6.76
N MET A 246 4.92 -0.69 -6.61
CA MET A 246 5.65 0.38 -7.26
C MET A 246 5.60 1.69 -6.49
N CYS A 247 6.59 2.54 -6.73
CA CYS A 247 6.52 3.96 -6.48
C CYS A 247 7.24 4.72 -7.60
N HIS A 248 6.75 5.89 -7.96
CA HIS A 248 7.41 6.78 -8.90
C HIS A 248 6.89 8.21 -8.78
N ASN A 249 7.70 9.16 -9.25
CA ASN A 249 7.37 10.58 -9.30
C ASN A 249 6.98 11.07 -10.69
N GLY A 250 6.99 10.18 -11.68
CA GLY A 250 6.63 10.55 -13.04
C GLY A 250 5.13 10.76 -13.21
N GLU A 251 4.78 11.52 -14.23
CA GLU A 251 3.42 11.66 -14.73
C GLU A 251 3.25 10.81 -15.99
N ILE A 252 2.10 10.15 -16.13
CA ILE A 252 1.77 9.41 -17.32
C ILE A 252 1.09 10.38 -18.30
N ASN A 253 1.81 10.77 -19.35
CA ASN A 253 1.26 11.61 -20.40
C ASN A 253 0.06 10.93 -21.08
N THR A 254 -0.96 11.73 -21.42
CA THR A 254 -2.15 11.24 -22.12
C THR A 254 -2.93 10.17 -21.33
N ILE A 255 -3.01 10.30 -20.01
CA ILE A 255 -3.68 9.33 -19.11
C ILE A 255 -5.11 9.01 -19.57
N LYS A 256 -5.89 10.00 -20.04
CA LYS A 256 -7.25 9.79 -20.57
C LYS A 256 -7.26 8.84 -21.75
N GLY A 257 -6.33 9.01 -22.69
CA GLY A 257 -6.19 8.13 -23.86
C GLY A 257 -5.82 6.71 -23.45
N ASN A 258 -4.92 6.55 -22.48
CA ASN A 258 -4.51 5.25 -21.96
C ASN A 258 -5.66 4.54 -21.23
N ILE A 259 -6.44 5.27 -20.42
CA ILE A 259 -7.65 4.74 -19.75
C ILE A 259 -8.67 4.28 -20.80
N SER A 260 -8.93 5.09 -21.84
CA SER A 260 -9.87 4.73 -22.90
C SER A 260 -9.43 3.50 -23.69
N ARG A 261 -8.12 3.40 -24.01
CA ARG A 261 -7.54 2.23 -24.68
C ARG A 261 -7.65 0.97 -23.82
N MET A 262 -7.41 1.09 -22.50
CA MET A 262 -7.57 -0.05 -21.62
C MET A 262 -9.04 -0.48 -21.53
N ALA A 263 -9.96 0.47 -21.34
CA ALA A 263 -11.40 0.19 -21.29
C ALA A 263 -11.92 -0.52 -22.54
N SER A 264 -11.46 -0.08 -23.74
CA SER A 264 -11.85 -0.73 -25.01
C SER A 264 -11.29 -2.14 -25.20
N ARG A 265 -10.26 -2.52 -24.43
CA ARG A 265 -9.65 -3.86 -24.44
C ARG A 265 -10.15 -4.77 -23.35
N GLU A 266 -10.81 -4.23 -22.32
CA GLU A 266 -11.22 -5.01 -21.14
C GLU A 266 -12.09 -6.22 -21.49
N GLU A 267 -13.04 -6.08 -22.43
CA GLU A 267 -13.89 -7.20 -22.89
C GLU A 267 -13.11 -8.31 -23.61
N LEU A 268 -11.94 -8.00 -24.14
CA LEU A 268 -11.07 -8.93 -24.85
C LEU A 268 -10.00 -9.55 -23.95
N LEU A 269 -9.91 -9.15 -22.69
CA LEU A 269 -8.89 -9.65 -21.77
C LEU A 269 -9.10 -11.13 -21.50
N LYS A 270 -8.06 -11.91 -21.75
CA LYS A 270 -7.96 -13.34 -21.45
C LYS A 270 -6.65 -13.61 -20.73
N SER A 271 -6.69 -14.51 -19.77
CA SER A 271 -5.48 -14.91 -19.04
C SER A 271 -5.64 -16.33 -18.55
N ASN A 272 -4.67 -17.19 -18.87
CA ASN A 272 -4.64 -18.55 -18.36
C ASN A 272 -4.43 -18.61 -16.83
N LEU A 273 -3.86 -17.54 -16.25
CA LEU A 273 -3.66 -17.43 -14.79
C LEU A 273 -4.95 -17.16 -14.03
N PHE A 274 -5.86 -16.39 -14.62
CA PHE A 274 -7.14 -16.04 -14.00
C PHE A 274 -8.29 -16.94 -14.44
N GLY A 275 -8.20 -17.58 -15.62
CA GLY A 275 -9.30 -18.36 -16.18
C GLY A 275 -10.61 -17.56 -16.18
N ASP A 276 -11.69 -18.16 -15.65
CA ASP A 276 -13.01 -17.54 -15.55
C ASP A 276 -13.04 -16.39 -14.52
N ASP A 277 -12.07 -16.32 -13.63
CA ASP A 277 -11.97 -15.28 -12.60
C ASP A 277 -11.61 -13.91 -13.15
N ILE A 278 -11.25 -13.82 -14.43
CA ILE A 278 -10.93 -12.54 -15.07
C ILE A 278 -12.09 -11.55 -14.97
N SER A 279 -13.33 -12.02 -14.99
CA SER A 279 -14.52 -11.19 -14.81
C SER A 279 -14.60 -10.50 -13.45
N LYS A 280 -13.98 -11.09 -12.42
CA LYS A 280 -13.96 -10.55 -11.05
C LYS A 280 -13.08 -9.31 -10.89
N ILE A 281 -12.12 -9.11 -11.80
CA ILE A 281 -11.15 -8.01 -11.73
C ILE A 281 -11.53 -6.82 -12.60
N LEU A 282 -12.58 -6.94 -13.42
CA LEU A 282 -13.05 -5.86 -14.29
C LEU A 282 -13.99 -4.89 -13.55
N PRO A 283 -13.93 -3.59 -13.80
CA PRO A 283 -12.93 -2.90 -14.62
C PRO A 283 -11.54 -2.90 -13.97
N VAL A 284 -10.50 -3.01 -14.79
CA VAL A 284 -9.10 -3.02 -14.30
C VAL A 284 -8.74 -1.64 -13.74
N ILE A 285 -9.08 -0.59 -14.48
CA ILE A 285 -8.72 0.78 -14.17
C ILE A 285 -9.73 1.43 -13.23
N LEU A 286 -9.24 2.03 -12.15
CA LEU A 286 -10.05 2.83 -11.24
C LEU A 286 -10.13 4.27 -11.74
N LYS A 287 -11.31 4.69 -12.23
CA LYS A 287 -11.54 6.06 -12.72
C LYS A 287 -11.42 7.09 -11.60
N GLY A 288 -10.89 8.27 -11.93
CA GLY A 288 -10.80 9.41 -11.00
C GLY A 288 -9.67 9.32 -9.96
N LYS A 289 -8.75 8.38 -10.14
CA LYS A 289 -7.51 8.28 -9.35
C LYS A 289 -6.35 8.98 -10.08
N SER A 290 -5.19 9.11 -9.40
CA SER A 290 -3.96 9.55 -10.05
C SER A 290 -3.49 8.49 -11.05
N ASP A 291 -2.60 8.88 -11.94
CA ASP A 291 -2.01 8.00 -12.94
C ASP A 291 -1.38 6.74 -12.33
N SER A 292 -0.58 6.91 -11.28
CA SER A 292 0.04 5.77 -10.57
C SER A 292 -0.96 4.91 -9.78
N ALA A 293 -2.11 5.45 -9.40
CA ALA A 293 -3.13 4.74 -8.64
C ALA A 293 -4.16 4.03 -9.54
N SER A 294 -4.24 4.40 -10.81
CA SER A 294 -5.12 3.81 -11.82
C SER A 294 -4.58 2.50 -12.36
#